data_34b1cc291ca16ecd2571960101e4c89a
#
_entry.id   34b1cc291ca16ecd2571960101e4c89a
#
_cell.length_a   1.000
_cell.length_b   1.000
_cell.length_c   1.000
_cell.angle_alpha   90.00
_cell.angle_beta   90.00
_cell.angle_gamma   90.00
#
_symmetry.space_group_name_H-M   'P 1'
#
loop_
_entity.id
_entity.type
_entity.pdbx_description
1 polymer ?
#
loop_
_entity_poly.entity_id
_entity_poly.type
_entity_poly.pdbx_seq_one_letter_code
_entity_poly.pdbx_strand_id
1 'polypeptide(L)'
;MRIKTIFVFMALIVAMAIVPGFPVMADDSPEVTVRNYVRAETDLQMRNYIENMDAFGKFAHVREAYDVTSKDTIRPNQDTINSWSVFDLTSPLTIGLPDPGDRYQSLMIVSQDHSIWSEYGPQEVVLDEDTVGTRYALLLLRTFFDPNDDEDVTEAHALQDAVARDPRGYLEVSSTGAGDAVDRDPQCMTN
;
A
#
# COMPACT_ATOMS: atom_id res chain seq x y z
N MET A 1 -54.10 -29.17 -37.23
CA MET A 1 -53.72 -28.11 -36.28
C MET A 1 -52.43 -28.42 -35.50
N ARG A 2 -51.51 -29.22 -36.07
CA ARG A 2 -50.24 -29.61 -35.41
C ARG A 2 -48.94 -29.09 -36.08
N ILE A 3 -49.02 -28.63 -37.32
CA ILE A 3 -47.84 -28.22 -38.08
C ILE A 3 -47.46 -26.73 -37.79
N LYS A 4 -48.43 -25.86 -37.51
CA LYS A 4 -48.15 -24.47 -37.17
C LYS A 4 -47.45 -24.27 -35.82
N THR A 5 -47.66 -25.15 -34.88
CA THR A 5 -47.07 -25.07 -33.53
C THR A 5 -45.57 -25.46 -33.56
N ILE A 6 -45.18 -26.38 -34.44
CA ILE A 6 -43.81 -26.86 -34.58
C ILE A 6 -42.93 -25.73 -35.22
N PHE A 7 -43.46 -25.01 -36.17
CA PHE A 7 -42.72 -23.89 -36.82
C PHE A 7 -42.48 -22.72 -35.85
N VAL A 8 -43.41 -22.46 -34.93
CA VAL A 8 -43.26 -21.39 -33.92
C VAL A 8 -42.17 -21.78 -32.89
N PHE A 9 -42.10 -23.03 -32.48
CA PHE A 9 -41.06 -23.52 -31.55
C PHE A 9 -39.66 -23.55 -32.22
N MET A 10 -39.58 -23.89 -33.50
CA MET A 10 -38.32 -23.91 -34.21
C MET A 10 -37.79 -22.49 -34.51
N ALA A 11 -38.68 -21.53 -34.75
CA ALA A 11 -38.31 -20.13 -34.90
C ALA A 11 -37.83 -19.49 -33.57
N LEU A 12 -38.36 -19.93 -32.42
CA LEU A 12 -37.96 -19.43 -31.10
C LEU A 12 -36.60 -19.97 -30.70
N ILE A 13 -36.24 -21.19 -31.09
CA ILE A 13 -34.93 -21.82 -30.77
C ILE A 13 -33.80 -21.17 -31.62
N VAL A 14 -34.09 -20.78 -32.88
CA VAL A 14 -33.10 -20.12 -33.73
C VAL A 14 -32.88 -18.64 -33.33
N ALA A 15 -33.87 -17.96 -32.76
CA ALA A 15 -33.74 -16.60 -32.26
C ALA A 15 -32.89 -16.51 -30.96
N MET A 16 -32.72 -17.62 -30.22
CA MET A 16 -31.96 -17.67 -28.98
C MET A 16 -30.45 -17.95 -29.22
N ALA A 17 -30.05 -18.25 -30.44
CA ALA A 17 -28.65 -18.57 -30.81
C ALA A 17 -27.81 -17.37 -31.23
N ILE A 18 -28.41 -16.17 -31.34
CA ILE A 18 -27.69 -14.93 -31.65
C ILE A 18 -27.72 -14.04 -30.42
N VAL A 19 -27.13 -14.50 -29.32
CA VAL A 19 -26.67 -13.60 -28.27
C VAL A 19 -25.37 -12.99 -28.81
N PRO A 20 -25.31 -11.69 -29.12
CA PRO A 20 -24.04 -11.08 -29.45
C PRO A 20 -23.14 -11.33 -28.23
N GLY A 21 -22.05 -12.09 -28.45
CA GLY A 21 -21.05 -12.28 -27.43
C GLY A 21 -20.65 -10.91 -26.93
N PHE A 22 -20.83 -10.64 -25.64
CA PHE A 22 -20.25 -9.45 -25.04
C PHE A 22 -18.76 -9.48 -25.38
N PRO A 23 -18.17 -8.38 -25.87
CA PRO A 23 -16.74 -8.34 -26.06
C PRO A 23 -16.12 -8.67 -24.71
N VAL A 24 -15.39 -9.78 -24.64
CA VAL A 24 -14.48 -10.04 -23.53
C VAL A 24 -13.48 -8.89 -23.62
N MET A 25 -13.59 -7.93 -22.69
CA MET A 25 -12.60 -6.89 -22.57
C MET A 25 -11.28 -7.64 -22.31
N ALA A 26 -10.33 -7.47 -23.23
CA ALA A 26 -8.99 -7.97 -22.96
C ALA A 26 -8.52 -7.30 -21.67
N ASP A 27 -8.01 -8.10 -20.77
CA ASP A 27 -7.33 -7.58 -19.59
C ASP A 27 -6.02 -6.95 -20.11
N ASP A 28 -5.98 -5.61 -20.11
CA ASP A 28 -4.81 -4.85 -20.54
C ASP A 28 -3.71 -4.84 -19.45
N SER A 29 -3.87 -5.61 -18.37
CA SER A 29 -2.85 -5.74 -17.35
C SER A 29 -1.57 -6.29 -17.96
N PRO A 30 -0.41 -5.67 -17.68
CA PRO A 30 0.85 -6.14 -18.22
C PRO A 30 1.17 -7.56 -17.73
N GLU A 31 1.61 -8.40 -18.64
CA GLU A 31 2.03 -9.78 -18.30
C GLU A 31 3.21 -9.74 -17.31
N VAL A 32 3.09 -10.48 -16.21
CA VAL A 32 4.17 -10.63 -15.24
C VAL A 32 5.18 -11.64 -15.78
N THR A 33 6.41 -11.19 -15.94
CA THR A 33 7.56 -11.95 -16.46
C THR A 33 8.68 -11.95 -15.43
N VAL A 34 9.71 -12.77 -15.65
CA VAL A 34 10.92 -12.76 -14.79
C VAL A 34 11.59 -11.39 -14.73
N ARG A 35 11.41 -10.54 -15.74
CA ARG A 35 12.06 -9.23 -15.82
C ARG A 35 11.35 -8.16 -14.97
N ASN A 36 10.03 -8.25 -14.83
CA ASN A 36 9.22 -7.29 -14.10
C ASN A 36 8.59 -7.87 -12.82
N TYR A 37 8.92 -9.13 -12.46
CA TYR A 37 8.34 -9.81 -11.31
C TYR A 37 8.55 -9.04 -9.99
N VAL A 38 9.78 -8.58 -9.75
CA VAL A 38 10.12 -7.85 -8.51
C VAL A 38 9.27 -6.58 -8.40
N ARG A 39 9.16 -5.82 -9.49
CA ARG A 39 8.34 -4.61 -9.57
C ARG A 39 6.86 -4.94 -9.34
N ALA A 40 6.34 -5.94 -10.04
CA ALA A 40 4.94 -6.35 -9.91
C ALA A 40 4.59 -6.82 -8.50
N GLU A 41 5.50 -7.55 -7.84
CA GLU A 41 5.33 -8.00 -6.46
C GLU A 41 5.35 -6.81 -5.47
N THR A 42 6.27 -5.87 -5.65
CA THR A 42 6.34 -4.68 -4.79
C THR A 42 5.09 -3.81 -4.96
N ASP A 43 4.63 -3.60 -6.20
CA ASP A 43 3.41 -2.86 -6.48
C ASP A 43 2.18 -3.55 -5.88
N LEU A 44 2.11 -4.89 -5.92
CA LEU A 44 1.06 -5.65 -5.26
C LEU A 44 1.08 -5.45 -3.73
N GLN A 45 2.25 -5.47 -3.12
CA GLN A 45 2.39 -5.21 -1.68
C GLN A 45 1.96 -3.78 -1.32
N MET A 46 2.41 -2.77 -2.07
CA MET A 46 1.97 -1.38 -1.88
C MET A 46 0.45 -1.26 -1.97
N ARG A 47 -0.16 -1.86 -2.98
CA ARG A 47 -1.61 -1.88 -3.15
C ARG A 47 -2.33 -2.53 -1.95
N ASN A 48 -1.82 -3.66 -1.46
CA ASN A 48 -2.39 -4.33 -0.30
C ASN A 48 -2.39 -3.44 0.95
N TYR A 49 -1.33 -2.66 1.20
CA TYR A 49 -1.30 -1.72 2.32
C TYR A 49 -2.26 -0.54 2.12
N ILE A 50 -2.40 -0.05 0.90
CA ILE A 50 -3.34 1.02 0.57
C ILE A 50 -4.79 0.55 0.78
N GLU A 51 -5.15 -0.60 0.21
CA GLU A 51 -6.53 -1.10 0.20
C GLU A 51 -6.98 -1.61 1.58
N ASN A 52 -6.10 -2.33 2.29
CA ASN A 52 -6.47 -2.98 3.54
C ASN A 52 -6.22 -2.13 4.79
N MET A 53 -5.32 -1.15 4.72
CA MET A 53 -4.91 -0.34 5.88
C MET A 53 -5.13 1.17 5.67
N ASP A 54 -5.62 1.60 4.49
CA ASP A 54 -5.75 3.02 4.13
C ASP A 54 -4.43 3.79 4.28
N ALA A 55 -3.32 3.15 3.88
CA ALA A 55 -1.96 3.61 4.11
C ALA A 55 -1.41 4.51 2.98
N PHE A 56 -2.26 5.18 2.18
CA PHE A 56 -1.81 6.09 1.13
C PHE A 56 -1.68 7.53 1.63
N GLY A 57 -0.49 8.11 1.50
CA GLY A 57 -0.19 9.49 1.91
C GLY A 57 -0.22 9.74 3.42
N LYS A 58 -0.30 8.68 4.23
CA LYS A 58 -0.31 8.74 5.70
C LYS A 58 0.16 7.42 6.29
N PHE A 59 0.65 7.44 7.51
CA PHE A 59 0.97 6.22 8.23
C PHE A 59 -0.28 5.54 8.78
N ALA A 60 -0.41 4.25 8.50
CA ALA A 60 -1.34 3.34 9.15
C ALA A 60 -0.59 2.60 10.26
N HIS A 61 -0.95 2.86 11.51
CA HIS A 61 -0.27 2.31 12.67
C HIS A 61 -0.89 0.99 13.12
N VAL A 62 -0.07 -0.06 13.19
CA VAL A 62 -0.42 -1.29 13.91
C VAL A 62 0.01 -1.08 15.36
N ARG A 63 -0.96 -1.15 16.29
CA ARG A 63 -0.78 -0.79 17.70
C ARG A 63 -0.54 -1.99 18.61
N GLU A 64 -0.73 -3.18 18.12
CA GLU A 64 -0.64 -4.40 18.90
C GLU A 64 0.47 -5.30 18.37
N ALA A 65 0.98 -6.17 19.24
CA ALA A 65 1.84 -7.27 18.82
C ALA A 65 1.11 -8.15 17.79
N TYR A 66 1.87 -8.72 16.86
CA TYR A 66 1.31 -9.63 15.88
C TYR A 66 0.71 -10.87 16.58
N ASP A 67 -0.50 -11.26 16.18
CA ASP A 67 -1.14 -12.48 16.68
C ASP A 67 -0.41 -13.73 16.17
N VAL A 68 0.33 -14.40 17.04
CA VAL A 68 1.05 -15.64 16.71
C VAL A 68 0.16 -16.81 16.34
N THR A 69 -1.14 -16.72 16.62
CA THR A 69 -2.10 -17.73 16.22
C THR A 69 -2.56 -17.56 14.77
N SER A 70 -2.34 -16.38 14.19
CA SER A 70 -2.58 -16.12 12.76
C SER A 70 -1.62 -16.98 11.92
N LYS A 71 -2.15 -17.49 10.80
CA LYS A 71 -1.37 -18.29 9.85
C LYS A 71 -0.89 -17.46 8.65
N ASP A 72 -1.12 -16.15 8.68
CA ASP A 72 -0.85 -15.26 7.54
C ASP A 72 0.65 -15.01 7.37
N THR A 73 1.42 -15.11 8.45
CA THR A 73 2.87 -14.91 8.44
C THR A 73 3.58 -16.00 9.22
N ILE A 74 4.63 -16.56 8.61
CA ILE A 74 5.51 -17.52 9.28
C ILE A 74 6.52 -16.74 10.14
N ARG A 75 6.48 -16.96 11.47
CA ARG A 75 7.37 -16.30 12.45
C ARG A 75 7.27 -14.77 12.42
N PRO A 76 6.12 -14.20 12.75
CA PRO A 76 5.97 -12.76 12.85
C PRO A 76 6.89 -12.20 13.94
N ASN A 77 7.38 -10.96 13.70
CA ASN A 77 8.12 -10.22 14.70
C ASN A 77 7.15 -9.73 15.79
N GLN A 78 7.50 -9.95 17.06
CA GLN A 78 6.72 -9.53 18.21
C GLN A 78 7.37 -8.41 19.02
N ASP A 79 8.61 -8.08 18.70
CA ASP A 79 9.41 -7.11 19.45
C ASP A 79 9.24 -5.69 18.93
N THR A 80 8.52 -5.50 17.79
CA THR A 80 8.26 -4.19 17.23
C THR A 80 6.82 -4.06 16.78
N ILE A 81 6.24 -2.90 17.02
CA ILE A 81 5.03 -2.44 16.33
C ILE A 81 5.40 -1.70 15.05
N ASN A 82 4.55 -1.85 14.05
CA ASN A 82 4.83 -1.38 12.70
C ASN A 82 3.87 -0.26 12.29
N SER A 83 4.36 0.68 11.50
CA SER A 83 3.51 1.66 10.81
C SER A 83 3.86 1.65 9.34
N TRP A 84 2.85 1.51 8.49
CA TRP A 84 2.99 1.39 7.05
C TRP A 84 2.49 2.63 6.36
N SER A 85 3.16 3.03 5.28
CA SER A 85 2.67 4.09 4.40
C SER A 85 3.17 3.88 2.98
N VAL A 86 2.38 4.32 2.00
CA VAL A 86 2.80 4.44 0.59
C VAL A 86 2.66 5.90 0.20
N PHE A 87 3.73 6.50 -0.31
CA PHE A 87 3.75 7.89 -0.76
C PHE A 87 4.01 8.00 -2.26
N ASP A 88 3.33 8.94 -2.89
CA ASP A 88 3.62 9.41 -4.24
C ASP A 88 4.68 10.52 -4.15
N LEU A 89 5.82 10.32 -4.79
CA LEU A 89 6.97 11.21 -4.76
C LEU A 89 7.04 12.17 -5.94
N THR A 90 5.94 12.36 -6.67
CA THR A 90 5.82 13.42 -7.70
C THR A 90 6.17 14.80 -7.14
N SER A 91 6.04 14.98 -5.84
CA SER A 91 6.57 16.12 -5.08
C SER A 91 7.45 15.59 -3.95
N PRO A 92 8.54 16.30 -3.60
CA PRO A 92 9.38 15.90 -2.48
C PRO A 92 8.59 15.77 -1.17
N LEU A 93 8.90 14.75 -0.39
CA LEU A 93 8.32 14.45 0.91
C LEU A 93 9.41 14.58 1.97
N THR A 94 9.14 15.30 3.06
CA THR A 94 10.01 15.33 4.23
C THR A 94 9.32 14.63 5.41
N ILE A 95 10.01 13.69 6.03
CA ILE A 95 9.54 12.96 7.22
C ILE A 95 10.46 13.30 8.38
N GLY A 96 9.87 13.84 9.44
CA GLY A 96 10.59 14.05 10.70
C GLY A 96 10.53 12.79 11.55
N LEU A 97 11.68 12.19 11.84
CA LEU A 97 11.80 11.11 12.80
C LEU A 97 12.02 11.69 14.20
N PRO A 98 11.19 11.36 15.20
CA PRO A 98 11.36 11.83 16.57
C PRO A 98 12.63 11.24 17.19
N ASP A 99 13.04 11.80 18.33
CA ASP A 99 14.08 11.20 19.17
C ASP A 99 13.50 10.01 19.95
N PRO A 100 13.91 8.77 19.65
CA PRO A 100 13.42 7.60 20.36
C PRO A 100 14.14 7.37 21.69
N GLY A 101 15.13 8.19 22.07
CA GLY A 101 16.04 7.94 23.18
C GLY A 101 16.84 6.64 22.96
N ASP A 102 16.84 5.77 23.98
CA ASP A 102 17.51 4.47 23.89
C ASP A 102 16.67 3.38 23.18
N ARG A 103 15.43 3.69 22.78
CA ARG A 103 14.52 2.78 22.12
C ARG A 103 14.89 2.62 20.64
N TYR A 104 14.91 1.38 20.15
CA TYR A 104 15.08 1.14 18.72
C TYR A 104 13.86 1.66 17.95
N GLN A 105 14.13 2.53 16.98
CA GLN A 105 13.17 2.94 15.96
C GLN A 105 13.90 3.06 14.63
N SER A 106 13.29 2.57 13.56
CA SER A 106 13.83 2.68 12.20
C SER A 106 12.72 2.97 11.19
N LEU A 107 13.03 3.79 10.19
CA LEU A 107 12.24 3.98 9.00
C LEU A 107 12.89 3.25 7.84
N MET A 108 12.28 2.16 7.38
CA MET A 108 12.71 1.46 6.18
C MET A 108 11.97 2.06 4.98
N ILE A 109 12.71 2.37 3.93
CA ILE A 109 12.22 2.90 2.66
C ILE A 109 12.42 1.82 1.60
N VAL A 110 11.37 1.52 0.84
CA VAL A 110 11.37 0.53 -0.24
C VAL A 110 10.88 1.18 -1.51
N SER A 111 11.74 1.21 -2.55
CA SER A 111 11.34 1.65 -3.88
C SER A 111 10.44 0.61 -4.56
N GLN A 112 9.73 0.99 -5.64
CA GLN A 112 8.98 0.02 -6.42
C GLN A 112 9.86 -1.06 -7.06
N ASP A 113 11.14 -0.78 -7.32
CA ASP A 113 12.11 -1.77 -7.82
C ASP A 113 12.75 -2.60 -6.70
N HIS A 114 12.19 -2.51 -5.49
CA HIS A 114 12.60 -3.23 -4.30
C HIS A 114 14.02 -2.89 -3.81
N SER A 115 14.53 -1.70 -4.13
CA SER A 115 15.71 -1.16 -3.46
C SER A 115 15.32 -0.73 -2.04
N ILE A 116 16.12 -1.13 -1.05
CA ILE A 116 15.77 -0.98 0.37
C ILE A 116 16.92 -0.34 1.12
N TRP A 117 16.60 0.66 1.95
CA TRP A 117 17.52 1.20 2.96
C TRP A 117 16.74 1.63 4.19
N SER A 118 17.43 1.98 5.27
CA SER A 118 16.79 2.39 6.52
C SER A 118 17.46 3.62 7.09
N GLU A 119 16.62 4.48 7.66
CA GLU A 119 17.00 5.69 8.38
C GLU A 119 16.64 5.54 9.87
N TYR A 120 17.35 6.26 10.72
CA TYR A 120 17.19 6.21 12.17
C TYR A 120 17.08 7.62 12.71
N GLY A 121 16.18 7.84 13.68
CA GLY A 121 16.01 9.15 14.31
C GLY A 121 17.11 9.51 15.32
N PRO A 122 17.12 10.77 15.80
CA PRO A 122 16.26 11.87 15.33
C PRO A 122 16.83 12.55 14.08
N GLN A 123 16.06 12.68 13.02
CA GLN A 123 16.45 13.42 11.81
C GLN A 123 15.25 13.71 10.90
N GLU A 124 15.49 14.59 9.94
CA GLU A 124 14.59 14.81 8.80
C GLU A 124 15.05 13.96 7.61
N VAL A 125 14.15 13.16 7.08
CA VAL A 125 14.39 12.32 5.90
C VAL A 125 13.65 12.93 4.72
N VAL A 126 14.40 13.36 3.70
CA VAL A 126 13.83 13.92 2.46
C VAL A 126 13.83 12.83 1.41
N LEU A 127 12.66 12.59 0.83
CA LEU A 127 12.44 11.60 -0.21
C LEU A 127 11.84 12.28 -1.44
N ASP A 128 12.38 11.97 -2.60
CA ASP A 128 11.86 12.37 -3.89
C ASP A 128 12.09 11.23 -4.91
N GLU A 129 11.55 11.39 -6.12
CA GLU A 129 11.66 10.38 -7.17
C GLU A 129 13.13 10.14 -7.59
N ASP A 130 13.98 11.18 -7.55
CA ASP A 130 15.39 11.06 -7.92
C ASP A 130 16.19 10.25 -6.89
N THR A 131 15.95 10.47 -5.60
CA THR A 131 16.65 9.77 -4.51
C THR A 131 16.14 8.35 -4.31
N VAL A 132 14.84 8.12 -4.47
CA VAL A 132 14.21 6.79 -4.33
C VAL A 132 14.35 5.98 -5.61
N GLY A 133 14.42 6.63 -6.76
CA GLY A 133 14.54 6.02 -8.09
C GLY A 133 13.19 5.58 -8.67
N THR A 134 12.08 5.78 -7.95
CA THR A 134 10.73 5.43 -8.41
C THR A 134 9.71 6.40 -7.85
N ARG A 135 8.58 6.55 -8.55
CA ARG A 135 7.49 7.46 -8.18
C ARG A 135 6.87 7.13 -6.82
N TYR A 136 6.68 5.85 -6.52
CA TYR A 136 6.10 5.44 -5.24
C TYR A 136 7.15 4.84 -4.34
N ALA A 137 7.01 5.12 -3.04
CA ALA A 137 7.81 4.51 -1.99
C ALA A 137 6.91 3.88 -0.94
N LEU A 138 7.24 2.66 -0.53
CA LEU A 138 6.67 2.03 0.65
C LEU A 138 7.56 2.33 1.84
N LEU A 139 6.97 2.86 2.90
CA LEU A 139 7.66 3.19 4.14
C LEU A 139 7.16 2.27 5.25
N LEU A 140 8.11 1.72 5.99
CA LEU A 140 7.84 0.93 7.19
C LEU A 140 8.60 1.52 8.37
N LEU A 141 7.86 2.14 9.28
CA LEU A 141 8.39 2.53 10.58
C LEU A 141 8.26 1.35 11.53
N ARG A 142 9.35 0.99 12.21
CA ARG A 142 9.41 -0.03 13.25
C ARG A 142 9.80 0.62 14.56
N THR A 143 9.02 0.36 15.60
CA THR A 143 9.28 0.86 16.95
C THR A 143 9.32 -0.33 17.90
N PHE A 144 10.43 -0.50 18.60
CA PHE A 144 10.58 -1.55 19.63
C PHE A 144 9.59 -1.30 20.77
N PHE A 145 9.07 -2.38 21.35
CA PHE A 145 8.21 -2.32 22.53
C PHE A 145 8.21 -3.66 23.27
N ASP A 146 7.93 -3.62 24.57
CA ASP A 146 7.61 -4.81 25.37
C ASP A 146 6.09 -4.93 25.49
N PRO A 147 5.45 -5.93 24.85
CA PRO A 147 4.01 -6.10 24.91
C PRO A 147 3.46 -6.47 26.29
N ASN A 148 4.32 -6.77 27.27
CA ASN A 148 3.92 -7.11 28.64
C ASN A 148 4.07 -5.93 29.60
N ASP A 149 4.51 -4.78 29.13
CA ASP A 149 4.66 -3.54 29.89
C ASP A 149 3.78 -2.43 29.32
N ASP A 150 2.70 -2.12 30.00
CA ASP A 150 1.70 -1.11 29.57
C ASP A 150 2.31 0.30 29.43
N GLU A 151 3.32 0.65 30.23
CA GLU A 151 4.00 1.93 30.16
C GLU A 151 4.85 1.98 28.88
N ASP A 152 5.61 0.92 28.61
CA ASP A 152 6.42 0.80 27.40
C ASP A 152 5.59 0.80 26.11
N VAL A 153 4.43 0.12 26.12
CA VAL A 153 3.44 0.16 25.03
C VAL A 153 2.95 1.58 24.76
N THR A 154 2.64 2.33 25.84
CA THR A 154 2.16 3.71 25.73
C THR A 154 3.24 4.62 25.12
N GLU A 155 4.47 4.49 25.53
CA GLU A 155 5.60 5.25 24.98
C GLU A 155 5.85 4.93 23.52
N ALA A 156 5.81 3.64 23.15
CA ALA A 156 5.97 3.21 21.77
C ALA A 156 4.85 3.78 20.85
N HIS A 157 3.60 3.82 21.34
CA HIS A 157 2.49 4.47 20.62
C HIS A 157 2.70 5.98 20.47
N ALA A 158 3.22 6.65 21.50
CA ALA A 158 3.54 8.08 21.42
C ALA A 158 4.59 8.39 20.37
N LEU A 159 5.60 7.52 20.21
CA LEU A 159 6.61 7.65 19.15
C LEU A 159 6.03 7.43 17.75
N GLN A 160 5.12 6.46 17.56
CA GLN A 160 4.40 6.32 16.28
C GLN A 160 3.59 7.59 15.95
N ASP A 161 2.86 8.11 16.95
CA ASP A 161 2.06 9.33 16.80
C ASP A 161 2.91 10.57 16.52
N ALA A 162 4.12 10.64 17.07
CA ALA A 162 5.02 11.76 16.87
C ALA A 162 5.48 11.88 15.41
N VAL A 163 5.71 10.75 14.72
CA VAL A 163 6.01 10.76 13.28
C VAL A 163 4.84 11.32 12.47
N ALA A 164 3.61 10.94 12.81
CA ALA A 164 2.40 11.41 12.12
C ALA A 164 2.03 12.87 12.46
N ARG A 165 2.55 13.41 13.56
CA ARG A 165 2.13 14.68 14.17
C ARG A 165 3.27 15.69 14.28
N ASP A 166 4.38 15.53 13.56
CA ASP A 166 5.46 16.51 13.65
C ASP A 166 4.88 17.93 13.44
N PRO A 167 4.93 18.81 14.46
CA PRO A 167 4.34 20.15 14.38
C PRO A 167 5.01 21.05 13.37
N ARG A 168 6.14 20.63 12.80
CA ARG A 168 6.83 21.34 11.73
C ARG A 168 6.21 21.12 10.34
N GLY A 169 5.10 20.37 10.26
CA GLY A 169 4.34 20.20 9.03
C GLY A 169 4.95 19.26 8.00
N TYR A 170 5.91 18.41 8.38
CA TYR A 170 6.64 17.55 7.46
C TYR A 170 5.85 16.35 6.94
N LEU A 171 4.60 16.21 7.34
CA LEU A 171 3.63 15.33 6.69
C LEU A 171 2.63 16.11 5.82
N GLU A 172 2.84 17.40 5.58
CA GLU A 172 2.13 18.05 4.49
C GLU A 172 2.63 17.45 3.17
N VAL A 173 1.92 16.45 2.68
CA VAL A 173 1.82 16.28 1.23
C VAL A 173 1.42 17.64 0.73
N SER A 174 2.36 18.35 0.11
CA SER A 174 2.06 19.65 -0.51
C SER A 174 1.03 19.40 -1.60
N SER A 175 -0.25 19.40 -1.21
CA SER A 175 -1.39 19.36 -2.12
C SER A 175 -1.60 20.70 -2.82
N THR A 176 -0.53 21.46 -3.04
CA THR A 176 -0.54 22.63 -3.92
C THR A 176 -0.60 22.12 -5.36
N GLY A 177 -1.75 21.61 -5.75
CA GLY A 177 -2.02 21.21 -7.12
C GLY A 177 -3.07 20.13 -7.32
N ALA A 178 -3.56 19.49 -6.28
CA ALA A 178 -4.59 18.47 -6.43
C ALA A 178 -5.93 18.92 -5.83
N GLY A 179 -6.53 19.90 -6.45
CA GLY A 179 -7.96 20.16 -6.32
C GLY A 179 -8.82 19.20 -7.15
N ASP A 180 -8.25 18.12 -7.68
CA ASP A 180 -8.99 17.14 -8.45
C ASP A 180 -8.66 15.74 -7.91
N ALA A 181 -9.73 15.00 -7.67
CA ALA A 181 -9.77 13.64 -7.18
C ALA A 181 -8.51 12.86 -7.58
N VAL A 182 -7.74 12.44 -6.58
CA VAL A 182 -6.76 11.37 -6.78
C VAL A 182 -7.55 10.22 -7.38
N ASP A 183 -7.36 10.03 -8.68
CA ASP A 183 -7.89 8.88 -9.38
C ASP A 183 -7.28 7.67 -8.69
N ARG A 184 -8.08 7.01 -7.87
CA ARG A 184 -7.69 5.79 -7.15
C ARG A 184 -7.66 4.59 -8.09
N ASP A 185 -7.36 4.84 -9.38
CA ASP A 185 -7.21 3.79 -10.35
C ASP A 185 -5.95 2.97 -10.00
N PRO A 186 -6.13 1.71 -9.57
CA PRO A 186 -5.01 0.82 -9.27
C PRO A 186 -4.08 0.60 -10.47
N GLN A 187 -4.49 1.00 -11.66
CA GLN A 187 -3.70 0.86 -12.89
C GLN A 187 -2.56 1.90 -12.98
N CYS A 188 -2.60 2.99 -12.20
CA CYS A 188 -1.50 3.97 -12.18
C CYS A 188 -0.18 3.43 -11.62
N MET A 189 -0.19 2.29 -10.92
CA MET A 189 1.02 1.68 -10.36
C MET A 189 1.73 0.71 -11.33
N THR A 190 1.23 0.53 -12.56
CA THR A 190 1.76 -0.47 -13.51
C THR A 190 2.46 0.12 -14.73
N ASN A 191 2.77 1.43 -14.75
CA ASN A 191 3.53 2.05 -15.84
C ASN A 191 4.99 2.28 -15.47
#